data_8d99d413f1d2c2652a2a16244b402ccc
#
_entry.id   8d99d413f1d2c2652a2a16244b402ccc
#
_cell.length_a   1.000
_cell.length_b   1.000
_cell.length_c   1.000
_cell.angle_alpha   90.00
_cell.angle_beta   90.00
_cell.angle_gamma   90.00
#
_symmetry.space_group_name_H-M   'P 1'
#
loop_
_entity.id
_entity.type
_entity.pdbx_description
1 polymer ?
#
loop_
_entity_poly.entity_id
_entity_poly.type
_entity_poly.pdbx_seq_one_letter_code
_entity_poly.pdbx_strand_id
1 'polypeptide(L)'
;MSRIYENKKYIKIVEDIMFNSAFVKLKNDDHHGTIKYDHCRRVSYLSYLIARLFRCDYVASARAGLLHDFFYGGRLEKQENSYLNHPITSARNARKYFGVSKKEESIIRTHMFHQILIKKIFPFINRKEHAKVFESKPTCAEGWIVCIADLLISVYEVAAYKLRNTIKYAYNVSMLFLFNYMFQLQ
;
A
#
# COMPACT_ATOMS: atom_id res chain seq x y z
N MET A 1 9.20 0.35 12.66
CA MET A 1 7.81 -0.16 12.93
C MET A 1 7.28 0.19 14.33
N SER A 2 8.13 0.39 15.35
CA SER A 2 7.70 0.76 16.72
C SER A 2 6.84 2.03 16.77
N ARG A 3 7.24 3.10 16.09
CA ARG A 3 6.56 4.42 16.17
C ARG A 3 5.07 4.43 15.81
N ILE A 4 4.60 3.51 14.97
CA ILE A 4 3.17 3.42 14.61
C ILE A 4 2.33 3.02 15.82
N TYR A 5 2.80 2.04 16.60
CA TYR A 5 2.11 1.57 17.80
C TYR A 5 2.26 2.51 19.00
N GLU A 6 3.27 3.36 19.00
CA GLU A 6 3.49 4.35 20.05
C GLU A 6 2.52 5.54 19.96
N ASN A 7 1.95 5.80 18.79
CA ASN A 7 0.99 6.89 18.59
C ASN A 7 -0.42 6.48 19.03
N LYS A 8 -0.72 6.65 20.31
CA LYS A 8 -2.02 6.29 20.90
C LYS A 8 -3.21 6.96 20.22
N LYS A 9 -3.04 8.22 19.74
CA LYS A 9 -4.14 8.94 19.03
C LYS A 9 -4.45 8.29 17.69
N TYR A 10 -3.42 7.90 16.94
CA TYR A 10 -3.60 7.18 15.67
C TYR A 10 -4.23 5.80 15.90
N ILE A 11 -3.70 5.02 16.84
CA ILE A 11 -4.23 3.68 17.13
C ILE A 11 -5.72 3.74 17.45
N LYS A 12 -6.16 4.66 18.31
CA LYS A 12 -7.58 4.82 18.67
C LYS A 12 -8.49 5.06 17.45
N ILE A 13 -7.97 5.63 16.36
CA ILE A 13 -8.73 5.89 15.12
C ILE A 13 -8.93 4.63 14.29
N VAL A 14 -7.94 3.71 14.32
CA VAL A 14 -7.85 2.60 13.38
C VAL A 14 -7.89 1.22 14.04
N GLU A 15 -7.96 1.14 15.36
CA GLU A 15 -7.92 -0.15 16.10
C GLU A 15 -9.07 -1.08 15.76
N ASP A 16 -10.28 -0.55 15.52
CA ASP A 16 -11.44 -1.31 15.09
C ASP A 16 -11.23 -2.03 13.75
N ILE A 17 -10.44 -1.46 12.87
CA ILE A 17 -10.06 -2.04 11.58
C ILE A 17 -8.81 -2.92 11.74
N MET A 18 -7.77 -2.38 12.35
CA MET A 18 -6.43 -2.99 12.40
C MET A 18 -6.44 -4.37 13.07
N PHE A 19 -7.27 -4.55 14.11
CA PHE A 19 -7.37 -5.81 14.85
C PHE A 19 -8.55 -6.69 14.42
N ASN A 20 -9.34 -6.26 13.44
CA ASN A 20 -10.43 -7.06 12.91
C ASN A 20 -9.90 -8.26 12.14
N SER A 21 -10.50 -9.44 12.37
CA SER A 21 -10.07 -10.69 11.75
C SER A 21 -10.10 -10.64 10.22
N ALA A 22 -11.07 -9.92 9.61
CA ALA A 22 -11.13 -9.73 8.17
C ALA A 22 -9.94 -8.94 7.65
N PHE A 23 -9.52 -7.86 8.32
CA PHE A 23 -8.36 -7.08 7.92
C PHE A 23 -7.04 -7.83 8.20
N VAL A 24 -6.94 -8.55 9.32
CA VAL A 24 -5.75 -9.34 9.69
C VAL A 24 -5.43 -10.43 8.66
N LYS A 25 -6.42 -10.95 7.92
CA LYS A 25 -6.20 -11.91 6.81
C LYS A 25 -5.25 -11.38 5.73
N LEU A 26 -5.12 -10.06 5.56
CA LEU A 26 -4.16 -9.46 4.63
C LEU A 26 -2.69 -9.77 4.95
N LYS A 27 -2.40 -10.30 6.14
CA LYS A 27 -1.04 -10.79 6.50
C LYS A 27 -0.60 -11.98 5.64
N ASN A 28 -1.54 -12.68 5.01
CA ASN A 28 -1.26 -13.81 4.14
C ASN A 28 -1.08 -13.40 2.67
N ASP A 29 -1.30 -12.13 2.35
CA ASP A 29 -1.20 -11.60 0.99
C ASP A 29 0.14 -10.89 0.79
N ASP A 30 0.91 -11.34 -0.21
CA ASP A 30 2.13 -10.66 -0.64
C ASP A 30 1.79 -9.47 -1.57
N HIS A 31 2.48 -8.36 -1.35
CA HIS A 31 2.33 -7.13 -2.11
C HIS A 31 3.70 -6.49 -2.39
N HIS A 32 4.18 -6.60 -3.64
CA HIS A 32 5.47 -6.03 -4.07
C HIS A 32 6.69 -6.39 -3.19
N GLY A 33 6.72 -7.61 -2.64
CA GLY A 33 7.81 -8.08 -1.74
C GLY A 33 7.65 -7.59 -0.29
N THR A 34 6.48 -7.09 0.07
CA THR A 34 6.04 -6.80 1.43
C THR A 34 4.68 -7.46 1.72
N ILE A 35 4.28 -7.51 2.96
CA ILE A 35 2.96 -8.03 3.37
C ILE A 35 1.93 -6.90 3.17
N LYS A 36 0.81 -7.17 2.49
CA LYS A 36 -0.24 -6.18 2.20
C LYS A 36 -0.76 -5.49 3.47
N TYR A 37 -0.93 -6.24 4.56
CA TYR A 37 -1.27 -5.68 5.87
C TYR A 37 -0.30 -4.57 6.32
N ASP A 38 1.01 -4.78 6.17
CA ASP A 38 2.03 -3.81 6.57
C ASP A 38 2.09 -2.61 5.63
N HIS A 39 1.89 -2.84 4.31
CA HIS A 39 1.74 -1.77 3.33
C HIS A 39 0.57 -0.85 3.71
N CYS A 40 -0.63 -1.38 3.88
CA CYS A 40 -1.82 -0.62 4.27
C CYS A 40 -1.60 0.20 5.54
N ARG A 41 -0.93 -0.36 6.54
CA ARG A 41 -0.61 0.34 7.80
C ARG A 41 0.35 1.51 7.59
N ARG A 42 1.37 1.35 6.74
CA ARG A 42 2.32 2.44 6.43
C ARG A 42 1.62 3.58 5.69
N VAL A 43 0.80 3.25 4.68
CA VAL A 43 0.00 4.23 3.93
C VAL A 43 -0.95 4.97 4.87
N SER A 44 -1.68 4.25 5.71
CA SER A 44 -2.59 4.81 6.72
C SER A 44 -1.88 5.80 7.65
N TYR A 45 -0.75 5.39 8.22
CA TYR A 45 -0.02 6.24 9.17
C TYR A 45 0.58 7.49 8.50
N LEU A 46 1.14 7.34 7.30
CA LEU A 46 1.63 8.47 6.53
C LEU A 46 0.50 9.43 6.17
N SER A 47 -0.65 8.92 5.72
CA SER A 47 -1.85 9.72 5.42
C SER A 47 -2.33 10.49 6.65
N TYR A 48 -2.36 9.85 7.82
CA TYR A 48 -2.66 10.48 9.09
C TYR A 48 -1.73 11.66 9.40
N LEU A 49 -0.41 11.47 9.24
CA LEU A 49 0.57 12.50 9.54
C LEU A 49 0.45 13.69 8.58
N ILE A 50 0.31 13.42 7.27
CA ILE A 50 0.16 14.46 6.24
C ILE A 50 -1.16 15.22 6.48
N ALA A 51 -2.27 14.53 6.70
CA ALA A 51 -3.56 15.18 6.92
C ALA A 51 -3.55 16.08 8.17
N ARG A 52 -2.88 15.66 9.25
CA ARG A 52 -2.67 16.50 10.44
C ARG A 52 -1.84 17.75 10.15
N LEU A 53 -0.76 17.59 9.40
CA LEU A 53 0.11 18.70 9.02
C LEU A 53 -0.65 19.78 8.22
N PHE A 54 -1.49 19.35 7.28
CA PHE A 54 -2.28 20.23 6.43
C PHE A 54 -3.66 20.60 7.01
N ARG A 55 -3.94 20.21 8.26
CA ARG A 55 -5.22 20.45 8.97
C ARG A 55 -6.45 19.93 8.22
N CYS A 56 -6.27 18.82 7.48
CA CYS A 56 -7.34 18.08 6.82
C CYS A 56 -7.96 17.05 7.78
N ASP A 57 -9.00 16.35 7.33
CA ASP A 57 -9.64 15.27 8.09
C ASP A 57 -8.69 14.05 8.20
N TYR A 58 -7.87 14.07 9.25
CA TYR A 58 -6.91 13.01 9.52
C TYR A 58 -7.56 11.67 9.92
N VAL A 59 -8.82 11.70 10.39
CA VAL A 59 -9.56 10.47 10.75
C VAL A 59 -9.95 9.74 9.46
N ALA A 60 -10.61 10.43 8.53
CA ALA A 60 -10.97 9.85 7.24
C ALA A 60 -9.74 9.43 6.44
N SER A 61 -8.66 10.22 6.47
CA SER A 61 -7.39 9.89 5.78
C SER A 61 -6.74 8.63 6.33
N ALA A 62 -6.68 8.47 7.67
CA ALA A 62 -6.12 7.29 8.31
C ALA A 62 -6.92 6.02 7.99
N ARG A 63 -8.24 6.08 8.16
CA ARG A 63 -9.14 4.93 7.93
C ARG A 63 -9.18 4.52 6.47
N ALA A 64 -9.34 5.48 5.56
CA ALA A 64 -9.33 5.20 4.12
C ALA A 64 -7.96 4.71 3.66
N GLY A 65 -6.86 5.29 4.15
CA GLY A 65 -5.50 4.82 3.88
C GLY A 65 -5.24 3.40 4.40
N LEU A 66 -5.88 2.97 5.50
CA LEU A 66 -5.78 1.59 5.98
C LEU A 66 -6.55 0.62 5.09
N LEU A 67 -7.66 1.05 4.51
CA LEU A 67 -8.59 0.22 3.74
C LEU A 67 -8.43 0.35 2.22
N HIS A 68 -7.47 1.16 1.71
CA HIS A 68 -7.35 1.42 0.27
C HIS A 68 -7.13 0.14 -0.54
N ASP A 69 -6.38 -0.83 0.00
CA ASP A 69 -6.08 -2.13 -0.59
C ASP A 69 -6.73 -3.31 0.15
N PHE A 70 -7.89 -3.07 0.76
CA PHE A 70 -8.64 -4.09 1.47
C PHE A 70 -9.38 -5.02 0.52
N PHE A 71 -8.62 -5.85 -0.20
CA PHE A 71 -9.11 -6.97 -1.02
C PHE A 71 -8.22 -8.19 -0.85
N TYR A 72 -8.78 -9.38 -1.05
CA TYR A 72 -8.04 -10.63 -0.88
C TYR A 72 -7.49 -11.12 -2.22
N GLY A 73 -6.27 -11.66 -2.19
CA GLY A 73 -5.56 -12.14 -3.37
C GLY A 73 -5.96 -13.54 -3.85
N GLY A 74 -7.12 -14.05 -3.53
CA GLY A 74 -7.63 -15.36 -3.94
C GLY A 74 -7.64 -15.57 -5.45
N ARG A 75 -7.54 -16.85 -5.90
CA ARG A 75 -7.42 -17.18 -7.33
C ARG A 75 -8.65 -16.76 -8.14
N LEU A 76 -9.84 -16.80 -7.55
CA LEU A 76 -11.12 -16.36 -8.14
C LEU A 76 -11.23 -14.82 -8.11
N GLU A 77 -10.80 -14.20 -7.01
CA GLU A 77 -10.75 -12.74 -6.89
C GLU A 77 -9.70 -12.09 -7.81
N LYS A 78 -8.61 -12.82 -8.18
CA LYS A 78 -7.63 -12.32 -9.16
C LYS A 78 -8.22 -12.11 -10.55
N GLN A 79 -9.28 -12.80 -10.94
CA GLN A 79 -9.95 -12.59 -12.23
C GLN A 79 -10.92 -11.40 -12.19
N GLU A 80 -11.62 -11.20 -11.07
CA GLU A 80 -12.51 -10.03 -10.88
C GLU A 80 -11.74 -8.80 -10.38
N ASN A 81 -10.68 -9.01 -9.62
CA ASN A 81 -9.79 -8.00 -9.07
C ASN A 81 -8.48 -7.92 -9.85
N SER A 82 -8.56 -7.81 -11.17
CA SER A 82 -7.40 -7.34 -11.90
C SER A 82 -6.89 -6.08 -11.20
N TYR A 83 -5.59 -5.84 -11.25
CA TYR A 83 -4.93 -4.61 -10.79
C TYR A 83 -5.74 -3.33 -11.10
N LEU A 84 -6.63 -3.40 -12.08
CA LEU A 84 -7.48 -2.33 -12.56
C LEU A 84 -8.75 -2.10 -11.70
N ASN A 85 -9.25 -3.10 -11.02
CA ASN A 85 -10.55 -3.04 -10.31
C ASN A 85 -10.43 -3.07 -8.78
N HIS A 86 -9.21 -3.29 -8.23
CA HIS A 86 -9.05 -3.41 -6.78
C HIS A 86 -9.56 -2.19 -5.99
N PRO A 87 -9.50 -0.92 -6.46
CA PRO A 87 -10.05 0.20 -5.70
C PRO A 87 -11.57 0.07 -5.46
N ILE A 88 -12.30 -0.44 -6.46
CA ILE A 88 -13.76 -0.67 -6.32
C ILE A 88 -14.02 -1.80 -5.32
N THR A 89 -13.25 -2.88 -5.43
CA THR A 89 -13.40 -4.03 -4.55
C THR A 89 -13.03 -3.67 -3.12
N SER A 90 -11.93 -2.93 -2.93
CA SER A 90 -11.53 -2.44 -1.60
C SER A 90 -12.61 -1.53 -0.99
N ALA A 91 -13.17 -0.61 -1.76
CA ALA A 91 -14.25 0.26 -1.29
C ALA A 91 -15.52 -0.52 -0.93
N ARG A 92 -15.89 -1.52 -1.74
CA ARG A 92 -17.03 -2.42 -1.46
C ARG A 92 -16.81 -3.21 -0.18
N ASN A 93 -15.63 -3.80 -0.02
CA ASN A 93 -15.26 -4.55 1.18
C ASN A 93 -15.21 -3.64 2.41
N ALA A 94 -14.61 -2.46 2.30
CA ALA A 94 -14.57 -1.47 3.38
C ALA A 94 -15.98 -1.10 3.85
N ARG A 95 -16.89 -0.85 2.93
CA ARG A 95 -18.30 -0.56 3.26
C ARG A 95 -18.99 -1.75 3.92
N LYS A 96 -18.77 -2.97 3.40
CA LYS A 96 -19.40 -4.19 3.92
C LYS A 96 -18.94 -4.54 5.34
N TYR A 97 -17.65 -4.44 5.62
CA TYR A 97 -17.07 -4.92 6.88
C TYR A 97 -16.94 -3.83 7.95
N PHE A 98 -16.80 -2.56 7.57
CA PHE A 98 -16.47 -1.46 8.48
C PHE A 98 -17.45 -0.28 8.40
N GLY A 99 -18.46 -0.33 7.52
CA GLY A 99 -19.47 0.72 7.42
C GLY A 99 -18.89 2.10 7.14
N VAL A 100 -17.86 2.18 6.30
CA VAL A 100 -17.16 3.45 5.99
C VAL A 100 -18.09 4.51 5.44
N SER A 101 -17.80 5.77 5.73
CA SER A 101 -18.53 6.92 5.22
C SER A 101 -18.41 7.06 3.70
N LYS A 102 -19.32 7.80 3.05
CA LYS A 102 -19.23 8.12 1.61
C LYS A 102 -17.90 8.81 1.23
N LYS A 103 -17.38 9.63 2.16
CA LYS A 103 -16.08 10.30 1.98
C LYS A 103 -14.93 9.28 1.95
N GLU A 104 -14.86 8.39 2.93
CA GLU A 104 -13.85 7.33 2.99
C GLU A 104 -13.97 6.39 1.78
N GLU A 105 -15.18 6.01 1.39
CA GLU A 105 -15.42 5.21 0.18
C GLU A 105 -14.88 5.91 -1.08
N SER A 106 -15.15 7.21 -1.25
CA SER A 106 -14.62 8.00 -2.37
C SER A 106 -13.10 8.06 -2.37
N ILE A 107 -12.47 8.24 -1.21
CA ILE A 107 -11.00 8.24 -1.06
C ILE A 107 -10.43 6.91 -1.52
N ILE A 108 -10.99 5.79 -1.02
CA ILE A 108 -10.54 4.43 -1.39
C ILE A 108 -10.67 4.20 -2.89
N ARG A 109 -11.78 4.61 -3.52
CA ARG A 109 -12.01 4.42 -4.96
C ARG A 109 -11.05 5.18 -5.86
N THR A 110 -10.48 6.28 -5.40
CA THR A 110 -9.66 7.20 -6.22
C THR A 110 -8.16 7.11 -5.91
N HIS A 111 -7.71 6.23 -4.99
CA HIS A 111 -6.32 6.19 -4.55
C HIS A 111 -5.32 5.90 -5.68
N MET A 112 -5.72 5.13 -6.71
CA MET A 112 -4.86 4.78 -7.86
C MET A 112 -4.69 5.88 -8.91
N PHE A 113 -5.27 7.08 -8.71
CA PHE A 113 -5.18 8.16 -9.68
C PHE A 113 -3.73 8.56 -10.02
N HIS A 114 -2.78 8.37 -9.11
CA HIS A 114 -1.36 8.60 -9.36
C HIS A 114 -0.82 7.80 -10.57
N GLN A 115 -1.38 6.64 -10.88
CA GLN A 115 -0.98 5.83 -12.05
C GLN A 115 -1.27 6.55 -13.37
N ILE A 116 -2.35 7.33 -13.43
CA ILE A 116 -2.70 8.16 -14.59
C ILE A 116 -1.72 9.32 -14.73
N LEU A 117 -1.36 9.95 -13.61
CA LEU A 117 -0.36 11.03 -13.60
C LEU A 117 0.99 10.53 -14.11
N ILE A 118 1.45 9.39 -13.60
CA ILE A 118 2.71 8.77 -14.05
C ILE A 118 2.68 8.47 -15.54
N LYS A 119 1.57 7.90 -16.07
CA LYS A 119 1.42 7.63 -17.51
C LYS A 119 1.48 8.89 -18.35
N LYS A 120 0.87 10.00 -17.89
CA LYS A 120 0.92 11.29 -18.58
C LYS A 120 2.31 11.91 -18.60
N ILE A 121 3.07 11.78 -17.50
CA ILE A 121 4.43 12.36 -17.38
C ILE A 121 5.45 11.49 -18.13
N PHE A 122 5.27 10.16 -18.09
CA PHE A 122 6.18 9.19 -18.70
C PHE A 122 5.42 8.29 -19.69
N PRO A 123 5.05 8.79 -20.89
CA PRO A 123 4.26 8.04 -21.87
C PRO A 123 4.98 6.80 -22.41
N PHE A 124 6.31 6.74 -22.28
CA PHE A 124 7.13 5.60 -22.72
C PHE A 124 7.03 4.37 -21.80
N ILE A 125 6.50 4.53 -20.59
CA ILE A 125 6.26 3.39 -19.70
C ILE A 125 5.03 2.68 -20.20
N ASN A 126 5.25 1.58 -20.95
CA ASN A 126 4.18 0.74 -21.50
C ASN A 126 3.49 -0.01 -20.36
N ARG A 127 2.43 0.58 -19.80
CA ARG A 127 1.55 -0.07 -18.82
C ARG A 127 0.30 -0.51 -19.55
N LYS A 128 -0.18 -1.74 -19.25
CA LYS A 128 -1.42 -2.29 -19.77
C LYS A 128 -2.54 -1.25 -19.68
N GLU A 129 -3.43 -1.24 -20.68
CA GLU A 129 -4.57 -0.33 -20.73
C GLU A 129 -5.32 -0.30 -19.40
N HIS A 130 -5.53 0.91 -18.89
CA HIS A 130 -6.20 1.11 -17.62
C HIS A 130 -7.70 1.10 -17.84
N ALA A 131 -8.43 0.38 -17.00
CA ALA A 131 -9.88 0.47 -16.98
C ALA A 131 -10.30 1.92 -16.65
N LYS A 132 -11.43 2.36 -17.18
CA LYS A 132 -12.05 3.70 -16.92
C LYS A 132 -12.15 4.07 -15.44
N VAL A 133 -12.05 3.09 -14.55
CA VAL A 133 -12.11 3.23 -13.08
C VAL A 133 -11.01 4.11 -12.52
N PHE A 134 -9.80 4.11 -13.10
CA PHE A 134 -8.69 4.95 -12.61
C PHE A 134 -8.78 6.41 -13.06
N GLU A 135 -9.70 6.72 -13.97
CA GLU A 135 -9.90 8.10 -14.43
C GLU A 135 -10.57 8.98 -13.36
N SER A 136 -11.07 8.37 -12.29
CA SER A 136 -11.70 9.10 -11.18
C SER A 136 -10.65 9.86 -10.37
N LYS A 137 -10.62 11.17 -10.58
CA LYS A 137 -9.78 12.10 -9.82
C LYS A 137 -10.26 12.19 -8.37
N PRO A 138 -9.34 12.25 -7.37
CA PRO A 138 -9.72 12.57 -6.00
C PRO A 138 -10.48 13.90 -5.92
N THR A 139 -11.62 13.89 -5.23
CA THR A 139 -12.54 15.03 -5.13
C THR A 139 -12.30 15.88 -3.87
N CYS A 140 -11.46 15.41 -2.95
CA CYS A 140 -11.12 16.10 -1.70
C CYS A 140 -9.62 16.00 -1.41
N ALA A 141 -9.15 16.86 -0.51
CA ALA A 141 -7.74 16.90 -0.11
C ALA A 141 -7.25 15.57 0.47
N GLU A 142 -8.08 14.89 1.26
CA GLU A 142 -7.77 13.60 1.87
C GLU A 142 -7.58 12.49 0.82
N GLY A 143 -8.34 12.54 -0.28
CA GLY A 143 -8.15 11.63 -1.41
C GLY A 143 -6.78 11.80 -2.07
N TRP A 144 -6.34 13.05 -2.25
CA TRP A 144 -4.99 13.33 -2.73
C TRP A 144 -3.90 12.89 -1.75
N ILE A 145 -4.13 13.10 -0.45
CA ILE A 145 -3.20 12.70 0.60
C ILE A 145 -2.99 11.17 0.57
N VAL A 146 -4.08 10.39 0.50
CA VAL A 146 -3.97 8.92 0.45
C VAL A 146 -3.31 8.46 -0.85
N CYS A 147 -3.66 9.06 -1.99
CA CYS A 147 -3.07 8.77 -3.29
C CYS A 147 -1.54 9.02 -3.30
N ILE A 148 -1.07 10.13 -2.71
CA ILE A 148 0.34 10.47 -2.61
C ILE A 148 1.05 9.57 -1.59
N ALA A 149 0.42 9.29 -0.45
CA ALA A 149 0.98 8.43 0.57
C ALA A 149 1.19 7.00 0.05
N ASP A 150 0.24 6.45 -0.69
CA ASP A 150 0.36 5.15 -1.34
C ASP A 150 1.52 5.12 -2.33
N LEU A 151 1.63 6.12 -3.22
CA LEU A 151 2.74 6.24 -4.14
C LEU A 151 4.10 6.27 -3.43
N LEU A 152 4.24 7.11 -2.39
CA LEU A 152 5.50 7.25 -1.64
C LEU A 152 5.90 5.97 -0.93
N ILE A 153 4.93 5.30 -0.29
CA ILE A 153 5.18 4.00 0.39
C ILE A 153 5.53 2.92 -0.62
N SER A 154 4.82 2.83 -1.74
CA SER A 154 5.12 1.86 -2.81
C SER A 154 6.54 2.05 -3.37
N VAL A 155 6.97 3.28 -3.64
CA VAL A 155 8.33 3.58 -4.09
C VAL A 155 9.37 3.18 -3.03
N TYR A 156 9.12 3.54 -1.77
CA TYR A 156 9.99 3.18 -0.65
C TYR A 156 10.14 1.65 -0.52
N GLU A 157 9.03 0.91 -0.59
CA GLU A 157 9.03 -0.55 -0.43
C GLU A 157 9.78 -1.25 -1.57
N VAL A 158 9.56 -0.83 -2.82
CA VAL A 158 10.30 -1.36 -3.97
C VAL A 158 11.79 -1.06 -3.86
N ALA A 159 12.17 0.16 -3.47
CA ALA A 159 13.57 0.53 -3.27
C ALA A 159 14.23 -0.28 -2.15
N ALA A 160 13.56 -0.42 -1.01
CA ALA A 160 14.04 -1.20 0.13
C ALA A 160 14.17 -2.70 -0.21
N TYR A 161 13.23 -3.25 -0.96
CA TYR A 161 13.29 -4.64 -1.44
C TYR A 161 14.48 -4.87 -2.36
N LYS A 162 14.68 -4.00 -3.35
CA LYS A 162 15.82 -4.08 -4.28
C LYS A 162 17.15 -3.98 -3.53
N LEU A 163 17.29 -2.99 -2.63
CA LEU A 163 18.50 -2.81 -1.84
C LEU A 163 18.83 -4.05 -0.99
N ARG A 164 17.85 -4.60 -0.29
CA ARG A 164 18.00 -5.82 0.51
C ARG A 164 18.46 -7.01 -0.33
N ASN A 165 17.88 -7.19 -1.52
CA ASN A 165 18.26 -8.28 -2.42
C ASN A 165 19.68 -8.09 -2.97
N THR A 166 20.08 -6.86 -3.29
CA THR A 166 21.45 -6.54 -3.72
C THR A 166 22.47 -6.86 -2.64
N ILE A 167 22.18 -6.46 -1.39
CA ILE A 167 23.05 -6.76 -0.23
C ILE A 167 23.16 -8.28 -0.02
N LYS A 168 22.02 -9.00 -0.08
CA LYS A 168 22.00 -10.46 0.05
C LYS A 168 22.80 -11.14 -1.05
N TYR A 169 22.69 -10.67 -2.28
CA TYR A 169 23.48 -11.18 -3.40
C TYR A 169 24.98 -10.94 -3.20
N ALA A 170 25.37 -9.73 -2.85
CA ALA A 170 26.76 -9.38 -2.56
C ALA A 170 27.35 -10.23 -1.42
N TYR A 171 26.58 -10.45 -0.35
CA TYR A 171 26.96 -11.32 0.76
C TYR A 171 27.18 -12.77 0.28
N ASN A 172 26.26 -13.34 -0.50
CA ASN A 172 26.39 -14.71 -1.00
C ASN A 172 27.61 -14.87 -1.92
N VAL A 173 27.87 -13.89 -2.78
CA VAL A 173 29.05 -13.89 -3.66
C VAL A 173 30.34 -13.82 -2.83
N SER A 174 30.43 -12.95 -1.85
CA SER A 174 31.61 -12.87 -0.95
C SER A 174 31.83 -14.16 -0.17
N MET A 175 30.77 -14.82 0.30
CA MET A 175 30.89 -16.12 0.97
C MET A 175 31.40 -17.22 0.05
N LEU A 176 30.96 -17.23 -1.23
CA LEU A 176 31.48 -18.16 -2.23
C LEU A 176 32.97 -17.95 -2.50
N PHE A 177 33.42 -16.70 -2.60
CA PHE A 177 34.86 -16.38 -2.74
C PHE A 177 35.67 -16.84 -1.54
N LEU A 178 35.21 -16.58 -0.33
CA LEU A 178 35.85 -17.04 0.90
C LEU A 178 35.94 -18.56 0.96
N PHE A 179 34.86 -19.25 0.63
CA PHE A 179 34.82 -20.71 0.61
C PHE A 179 35.85 -21.27 -0.40
N ASN A 180 35.87 -20.77 -1.65
CA ASN A 180 36.84 -21.20 -2.65
C ASN A 180 38.30 -20.91 -2.22
N TYR A 181 38.54 -19.77 -1.60
CA TYR A 181 39.86 -19.41 -1.06
C TYR A 181 40.33 -20.39 0.00
N MET A 182 39.44 -20.74 0.95
CA MET A 182 39.72 -21.72 2.00
C MET A 182 40.01 -23.12 1.47
N PHE A 183 39.36 -23.53 0.38
CA PHE A 183 39.61 -24.82 -0.29
C PHE A 183 40.91 -24.85 -1.04
N GLN A 184 41.44 -23.72 -1.54
CA GLN A 184 42.73 -23.65 -2.21
C GLN A 184 43.93 -23.64 -1.26
N LEU A 185 43.70 -23.45 0.05
CA LEU A 185 44.72 -23.45 1.09
C LEU A 185 44.91 -24.82 1.76
N GLN A 186 44.13 -25.85 1.38
CA GLN A 186 44.30 -27.26 1.75
C GLN A 186 44.98 -28.04 0.68
#